data_4d7efde82f19b3dfa01c406eda07a078
#
_entry.id   4d7efde82f19b3dfa01c406eda07a078
#
_cell.length_a   1.000
_cell.length_b   1.000
_cell.length_c   1.000
_cell.angle_alpha   90.00
_cell.angle_beta   90.00
_cell.angle_gamma   90.00
#
_symmetry.space_group_name_H-M   'P 1'
#
loop_
_entity.id
_entity.type
_entity.pdbx_description
1 polymer ?
#
loop_
_entity_poly.entity_id
_entity_poly.type
_entity_poly.pdbx_seq_one_letter_code
_entity_poly.pdbx_strand_id
1 'polypeptide(L)'
;GRVFIVEIMGHKVGSLTLHAGVAGGADIILIPEIPYDIKKVTAAIQKRAKAGKRFTILAVAEGAISKEDAELPKKKYKEKLEARAKKYPSVSYEIADQIYKEIGSEVRVTVPGHTQRGGEPCPYDRVLSTRIGAGAAQAIMDGEYGIMIGVVNGKIKRVPLEECAGKLKMVSPKDQLCLLYTS
;
A
#
# COMPACT_ATOMS: atom_id res chain seq x y z
N GLY A 1 -14.58 19.96 -6.32
CA GLY A 1 -13.60 19.91 -5.22
C GLY A 1 -12.23 19.52 -5.73
N ARG A 2 -11.19 19.83 -5.00
CA ARG A 2 -9.82 19.42 -5.34
C ARG A 2 -9.61 17.97 -4.94
N VAL A 3 -8.87 17.21 -5.75
CA VAL A 3 -8.50 15.83 -5.45
C VAL A 3 -6.99 15.76 -5.24
N PHE A 4 -6.56 15.11 -4.18
CA PHE A 4 -5.16 14.88 -3.86
C PHE A 4 -4.90 13.38 -3.76
N ILE A 5 -3.88 12.92 -4.46
CA ILE A 5 -3.39 11.54 -4.35
C ILE A 5 -2.02 11.57 -3.68
N VAL A 6 -1.85 10.76 -2.65
CA VAL A 6 -0.55 10.48 -2.03
C VAL A 6 -0.22 9.02 -2.30
N GLU A 7 0.86 8.78 -3.04
CA GLU A 7 1.34 7.43 -3.32
C GLU A 7 2.20 6.92 -2.18
N ILE A 8 1.92 5.71 -1.73
CA ILE A 8 2.57 5.10 -0.58
C ILE A 8 3.27 3.82 -1.02
N MET A 9 4.50 3.64 -0.56
CA MET A 9 5.31 2.44 -0.82
C MET A 9 4.67 1.19 -0.20
N GLY A 10 5.11 0.03 -0.63
CA GLY A 10 4.65 -1.27 -0.11
C GLY A 10 4.73 -2.38 -1.13
N HIS A 11 5.23 -2.08 -2.34
CA HIS A 11 5.37 -3.00 -3.46
C HIS A 11 4.05 -3.73 -3.79
N LYS A 12 3.90 -5.00 -3.43
CA LYS A 12 2.70 -5.82 -3.71
C LYS A 12 1.72 -5.89 -2.54
N VAL A 13 2.00 -5.19 -1.44
CA VAL A 13 1.21 -5.27 -0.20
C VAL A 13 0.75 -3.89 0.23
N GLY A 14 -0.53 -3.76 0.53
CA GLY A 14 -1.17 -2.50 0.88
C GLY A 14 -1.17 -2.15 2.36
N SER A 15 -0.52 -2.93 3.22
CA SER A 15 -0.57 -2.74 4.68
C SER A 15 -0.11 -1.33 5.10
N LEU A 16 1.01 -0.85 4.56
CA LEU A 16 1.51 0.50 4.87
C LEU A 16 0.51 1.56 4.42
N THR A 17 -0.03 1.43 3.20
CA THR A 17 -1.02 2.37 2.65
C THR A 17 -2.30 2.39 3.47
N LEU A 18 -2.79 1.22 3.89
CA LEU A 18 -3.99 1.12 4.71
C LEU A 18 -3.81 1.85 6.03
N HIS A 19 -2.73 1.55 6.77
CA HIS A 19 -2.47 2.16 8.07
C HIS A 19 -2.18 3.67 7.95
N ALA A 20 -1.36 4.07 6.98
CA ALA A 20 -1.06 5.49 6.76
C ALA A 20 -2.30 6.27 6.30
N GLY A 21 -3.13 5.68 5.44
CA GLY A 21 -4.38 6.28 4.99
C GLY A 21 -5.38 6.50 6.13
N VAL A 22 -5.56 5.50 6.98
CA VAL A 22 -6.43 5.62 8.18
C VAL A 22 -5.86 6.65 9.15
N ALA A 23 -4.57 6.57 9.49
CA ALA A 23 -3.93 7.49 10.43
C ALA A 23 -3.88 8.92 9.92
N GLY A 24 -3.70 9.11 8.62
CA GLY A 24 -3.67 10.43 7.96
C GLY A 24 -5.05 10.99 7.60
N GLY A 25 -6.12 10.24 7.85
CA GLY A 25 -7.49 10.68 7.55
C GLY A 25 -7.76 10.75 6.04
N ALA A 26 -7.20 9.85 5.23
CA ALA A 26 -7.54 9.75 3.82
C ALA A 26 -9.03 9.39 3.65
N ASP A 27 -9.64 9.93 2.62
CA ASP A 27 -11.06 9.71 2.33
C ASP A 27 -11.31 8.44 1.52
N ILE A 28 -10.29 8.03 0.73
CA ILE A 28 -10.30 6.83 -0.10
C ILE A 28 -8.92 6.17 0.01
N ILE A 29 -8.89 4.86 0.17
CA ILE A 29 -7.66 4.09 0.26
C ILE A 29 -7.69 2.99 -0.79
N LEU A 30 -6.67 2.95 -1.67
CA LEU A 30 -6.55 1.96 -2.74
C LEU A 30 -5.34 1.07 -2.48
N ILE A 31 -5.57 -0.23 -2.30
CA ILE A 31 -4.54 -1.24 -2.02
C ILE A 31 -4.61 -2.38 -3.04
N PRO A 32 -3.49 -3.06 -3.32
CA PRO A 32 -3.46 -4.14 -4.33
C PRO A 32 -4.36 -5.32 -4.00
N GLU A 33 -4.59 -5.60 -2.71
CA GLU A 33 -5.43 -6.71 -2.25
C GLU A 33 -6.93 -6.52 -2.55
N ILE A 34 -7.34 -5.28 -2.80
CA ILE A 34 -8.72 -4.92 -3.15
C ILE A 34 -8.68 -4.13 -4.47
N PRO A 35 -8.80 -4.80 -5.63
CA PRO A 35 -8.78 -4.13 -6.92
C PRO A 35 -9.82 -3.03 -7.04
N TYR A 36 -9.39 -1.83 -7.43
CA TYR A 36 -10.28 -0.68 -7.49
C TYR A 36 -11.11 -0.63 -8.78
N ASP A 37 -12.27 -0.01 -8.66
CA ASP A 37 -13.15 0.36 -9.77
C ASP A 37 -13.15 1.89 -9.87
N ILE A 38 -12.63 2.43 -10.98
CA ILE A 38 -12.49 3.87 -11.14
C ILE A 38 -13.85 4.60 -11.08
N LYS A 39 -14.93 3.97 -11.54
CA LYS A 39 -16.27 4.55 -11.48
C LYS A 39 -16.77 4.69 -10.05
N LYS A 40 -16.45 3.72 -9.18
CA LYS A 40 -16.76 3.82 -7.76
C LYS A 40 -15.94 4.90 -7.06
N VAL A 41 -14.66 5.02 -7.40
CA VAL A 41 -13.77 6.07 -6.88
C VAL A 41 -14.31 7.45 -7.27
N THR A 42 -14.64 7.68 -8.54
CA THR A 42 -15.17 8.96 -9.02
C THR A 42 -16.55 9.27 -8.45
N ALA A 43 -17.42 8.27 -8.29
CA ALA A 43 -18.71 8.43 -7.62
C ALA A 43 -18.56 8.86 -6.16
N ALA A 44 -17.60 8.28 -5.43
CA ALA A 44 -17.30 8.69 -4.05
C ALA A 44 -16.80 10.14 -3.98
N ILE A 45 -15.89 10.54 -4.88
CA ILE A 45 -15.42 11.93 -4.99
C ILE A 45 -16.59 12.89 -5.24
N GLN A 46 -17.46 12.58 -6.20
CA GLN A 46 -18.63 13.41 -6.52
C GLN A 46 -19.63 13.48 -5.35
N LYS A 47 -19.90 12.36 -4.67
CA LYS A 47 -20.76 12.32 -3.47
C LYS A 47 -20.23 13.25 -2.39
N ARG A 48 -18.92 13.23 -2.14
CA ARG A 48 -18.27 14.13 -1.17
C ARG A 48 -18.40 15.60 -1.57
N ALA A 49 -18.14 15.92 -2.84
CA ALA A 49 -18.29 17.28 -3.37
C ALA A 49 -19.72 17.80 -3.22
N LYS A 50 -20.73 16.98 -3.53
CA LYS A 50 -22.17 17.30 -3.32
C LYS A 50 -22.51 17.51 -1.85
N ALA A 51 -21.82 16.83 -0.93
CA ALA A 51 -21.95 17.01 0.52
C ALA A 51 -21.15 18.23 1.07
N GLY A 52 -20.67 19.13 0.19
CA GLY A 52 -19.96 20.35 0.58
C GLY A 52 -18.51 20.15 0.98
N LYS A 53 -17.93 18.97 0.78
CA LYS A 53 -16.50 18.75 1.07
C LYS A 53 -15.64 19.43 -0.01
N ARG A 54 -14.69 20.27 0.42
CA ARG A 54 -13.87 21.09 -0.49
C ARG A 54 -12.75 20.29 -1.18
N PHE A 55 -12.33 19.19 -0.58
CA PHE A 55 -11.28 18.33 -1.10
C PHE A 55 -11.52 16.86 -0.77
N THR A 56 -10.85 15.98 -1.51
CA THR A 56 -10.80 14.54 -1.27
C THR A 56 -9.35 14.08 -1.32
N ILE A 57 -8.91 13.34 -0.32
CA ILE A 57 -7.56 12.77 -0.23
C ILE A 57 -7.63 11.27 -0.49
N LEU A 58 -6.86 10.81 -1.47
CA LEU A 58 -6.67 9.39 -1.77
C LEU A 58 -5.29 8.96 -1.29
N ALA A 59 -5.22 7.90 -0.48
CA ALA A 59 -3.99 7.16 -0.22
C ALA A 59 -3.95 5.97 -1.19
N VAL A 60 -2.92 5.93 -2.04
CA VAL A 60 -2.81 4.94 -3.11
C VAL A 60 -1.53 4.14 -2.93
N ALA A 61 -1.63 2.82 -2.81
CA ALA A 61 -0.46 1.95 -2.82
C ALA A 61 0.20 1.96 -4.20
N GLU A 62 1.53 1.97 -4.26
CA GLU A 62 2.27 1.90 -5.53
C GLU A 62 1.94 0.65 -6.36
N GLY A 63 1.46 -0.40 -5.70
CA GLY A 63 0.99 -1.65 -6.30
C GLY A 63 -0.52 -1.72 -6.54
N ALA A 64 -1.26 -0.62 -6.37
CA ALA A 64 -2.71 -0.63 -6.60
C ALA A 64 -3.05 -1.08 -8.02
N ILE A 65 -4.09 -1.90 -8.15
CA ILE A 65 -4.50 -2.52 -9.41
C ILE A 65 -6.00 -2.28 -9.66
N SER A 66 -6.37 -2.00 -10.90
CA SER A 66 -7.79 -1.91 -11.27
C SER A 66 -8.44 -3.30 -11.36
N LYS A 67 -9.76 -3.37 -11.30
CA LYS A 67 -10.49 -4.63 -11.49
C LYS A 67 -10.22 -5.24 -12.84
N GLU A 68 -10.23 -4.42 -13.89
CA GLU A 68 -9.96 -4.84 -15.25
C GLU A 68 -8.55 -5.44 -15.37
N ASP A 69 -7.57 -4.86 -14.70
CA ASP A 69 -6.19 -5.34 -14.73
C ASP A 69 -6.00 -6.61 -13.91
N ALA A 70 -6.73 -6.75 -12.80
CA ALA A 70 -6.67 -7.95 -11.96
C ALA A 70 -7.20 -9.20 -12.66
N GLU A 71 -8.08 -9.03 -13.66
CA GLU A 71 -8.63 -10.12 -14.46
C GLU A 71 -7.72 -10.53 -15.63
N LEU A 72 -6.65 -9.77 -15.92
CA LEU A 72 -5.75 -10.05 -17.03
C LEU A 72 -4.85 -11.25 -16.74
N PRO A 73 -4.56 -12.09 -17.76
CA PRO A 73 -3.50 -13.08 -17.67
C PRO A 73 -2.15 -12.41 -17.36
N LYS A 74 -1.30 -13.06 -16.56
CA LYS A 74 -0.01 -12.51 -16.09
C LYS A 74 0.86 -11.89 -17.21
N LYS A 75 0.90 -12.52 -18.39
CA LYS A 75 1.67 -12.02 -19.54
C LYS A 75 1.12 -10.68 -20.03
N LYS A 76 -0.19 -10.59 -20.26
CA LYS A 76 -0.86 -9.37 -20.71
C LYS A 76 -0.75 -8.24 -19.69
N TYR A 77 -0.87 -8.57 -18.40
CA TYR A 77 -0.69 -7.60 -17.35
C TYR A 77 0.73 -7.03 -17.32
N LYS A 78 1.76 -7.88 -17.51
CA LYS A 78 3.16 -7.42 -17.62
C LYS A 78 3.36 -6.48 -18.80
N GLU A 79 2.87 -6.82 -19.99
CA GLU A 79 2.91 -5.97 -21.18
C GLU A 79 2.22 -4.61 -20.94
N LYS A 80 1.07 -4.63 -20.24
CA LYS A 80 0.35 -3.41 -19.86
C LYS A 80 1.15 -2.56 -18.87
N LEU A 81 1.82 -3.17 -17.88
CA LEU A 81 2.70 -2.46 -16.96
C LEU A 81 3.86 -1.78 -17.67
N GLU A 82 4.50 -2.45 -18.63
CA GLU A 82 5.57 -1.87 -19.45
C GLU A 82 5.08 -0.69 -20.30
N ALA A 83 3.90 -0.80 -20.90
CA ALA A 83 3.27 0.28 -21.64
C ALA A 83 2.89 1.46 -20.74
N ARG A 84 2.37 1.17 -19.53
CA ARG A 84 2.04 2.18 -18.52
C ARG A 84 3.27 2.94 -18.07
N ALA A 85 4.38 2.26 -17.79
CA ALA A 85 5.63 2.87 -17.35
C ALA A 85 6.23 3.85 -18.37
N LYS A 86 5.91 3.67 -19.67
CA LYS A 86 6.31 4.63 -20.71
C LYS A 86 5.45 5.90 -20.73
N LYS A 87 4.24 5.83 -20.19
CA LYS A 87 3.25 6.93 -20.27
C LYS A 87 3.10 7.67 -18.93
N TYR A 88 3.16 6.96 -17.81
CA TYR A 88 2.96 7.52 -16.49
C TYR A 88 4.14 7.20 -15.56
N PRO A 89 4.59 8.16 -14.74
CA PRO A 89 5.65 7.92 -13.75
C PRO A 89 5.27 6.87 -12.70
N SER A 90 3.99 6.75 -12.37
CA SER A 90 3.48 5.76 -11.43
C SER A 90 1.97 5.51 -11.63
N VAL A 91 1.41 4.52 -10.92
CA VAL A 91 -0.02 4.21 -10.94
C VAL A 91 -0.90 5.40 -10.51
N SER A 92 -0.43 6.22 -9.61
CA SER A 92 -1.16 7.40 -9.13
C SER A 92 -1.40 8.43 -10.22
N TYR A 93 -0.47 8.59 -11.15
CA TYR A 93 -0.66 9.48 -12.31
C TYR A 93 -1.66 8.90 -13.32
N GLU A 94 -1.69 7.58 -13.49
CA GLU A 94 -2.72 6.93 -14.30
C GLU A 94 -4.12 7.13 -13.69
N ILE A 95 -4.25 6.92 -12.37
CA ILE A 95 -5.51 7.14 -11.65
C ILE A 95 -5.94 8.61 -11.75
N ALA A 96 -5.00 9.55 -11.64
CA ALA A 96 -5.29 10.97 -11.79
C ALA A 96 -5.85 11.30 -13.18
N ASP A 97 -5.25 10.76 -14.24
CA ASP A 97 -5.73 10.91 -15.62
C ASP A 97 -7.13 10.29 -15.81
N GLN A 98 -7.38 9.12 -15.22
CA GLN A 98 -8.69 8.48 -15.25
C GLN A 98 -9.76 9.32 -14.52
N ILE A 99 -9.46 9.85 -13.33
CA ILE A 99 -10.36 10.73 -12.59
C ILE A 99 -10.68 11.99 -13.41
N TYR A 100 -9.66 12.62 -14.01
CA TYR A 100 -9.84 13.80 -14.84
C TYR A 100 -10.75 13.51 -16.02
N LYS A 101 -10.56 12.40 -16.73
CA LYS A 101 -11.40 12.00 -17.89
C LYS A 101 -12.84 11.71 -17.51
N GLU A 102 -13.07 11.12 -16.34
CA GLU A 102 -14.43 10.74 -15.91
C GLU A 102 -15.25 11.92 -15.36
N ILE A 103 -14.63 12.82 -14.62
CA ILE A 103 -15.37 13.87 -13.89
C ILE A 103 -14.80 15.28 -14.04
N GLY A 104 -13.75 15.49 -14.86
CA GLY A 104 -13.14 16.79 -15.10
C GLY A 104 -12.47 17.43 -13.87
N SER A 105 -12.27 16.70 -12.79
CA SER A 105 -11.63 17.22 -11.58
C SER A 105 -10.13 17.29 -11.71
N GLU A 106 -9.53 18.43 -11.38
CA GLU A 106 -8.08 18.57 -11.26
C GLU A 106 -7.56 17.68 -10.11
N VAL A 107 -6.56 16.87 -10.40
CA VAL A 107 -5.94 15.97 -9.43
C VAL A 107 -4.48 16.36 -9.22
N ARG A 108 -4.06 16.48 -7.97
CA ARG A 108 -2.67 16.70 -7.60
C ARG A 108 -2.10 15.41 -7.04
N VAL A 109 -0.98 14.97 -7.59
CA VAL A 109 -0.29 13.74 -7.19
C VAL A 109 0.99 14.08 -6.45
N THR A 110 1.17 13.46 -5.30
CA THR A 110 2.40 13.51 -4.51
C THR A 110 2.94 12.09 -4.37
N VAL A 111 4.17 11.89 -4.81
CA VAL A 111 4.91 10.62 -4.67
C VAL A 111 6.12 10.89 -3.79
N PRO A 112 6.03 10.71 -2.45
CA PRO A 112 7.16 10.95 -1.55
C PRO A 112 8.35 10.03 -1.82
N GLY A 113 8.13 8.85 -2.40
CA GLY A 113 9.17 7.90 -2.74
C GLY A 113 10.01 7.53 -1.52
N HIS A 114 11.34 7.54 -1.67
CA HIS A 114 12.29 7.15 -0.62
C HIS A 114 12.31 8.10 0.59
N THR A 115 11.72 9.28 0.51
CA THR A 115 11.51 10.15 1.68
C THR A 115 10.72 9.43 2.78
N GLN A 116 9.85 8.48 2.43
CA GLN A 116 9.14 7.63 3.39
C GLN A 116 10.06 6.72 4.22
N ARG A 117 11.30 6.52 3.78
CA ARG A 117 12.32 5.72 4.49
C ARG A 117 13.33 6.58 5.24
N GLY A 118 13.18 7.88 5.18
CA GLY A 118 14.02 8.87 5.87
C GLY A 118 13.53 9.16 7.27
N GLY A 119 14.29 9.98 7.98
CA GLY A 119 14.00 10.41 9.34
C GLY A 119 14.54 9.47 10.43
N GLU A 120 14.42 9.91 11.67
CA GLU A 120 14.84 9.14 12.83
C GLU A 120 13.85 8.01 13.12
N PRO A 121 14.34 6.80 13.49
CA PRO A 121 13.46 5.71 13.91
C PRO A 121 12.73 6.06 15.21
N CYS A 122 11.45 5.71 15.27
CA CYS A 122 10.67 5.91 16.49
C CYS A 122 11.09 4.93 17.60
N PRO A 123 10.70 5.17 18.86
CA PRO A 123 11.04 4.28 19.98
C PRO A 123 10.64 2.81 19.74
N TYR A 124 9.49 2.58 19.11
CA TYR A 124 9.05 1.22 18.76
C TYR A 124 10.04 0.53 17.82
N ASP A 125 10.49 1.22 16.76
CA ASP A 125 11.45 0.66 15.79
C ASP A 125 12.78 0.33 16.46
N ARG A 126 13.25 1.20 17.36
CA ARG A 126 14.51 0.99 18.10
C ARG A 126 14.44 -0.25 18.99
N VAL A 127 13.35 -0.40 19.75
CA VAL A 127 13.14 -1.56 20.63
C VAL A 127 12.98 -2.84 19.80
N LEU A 128 12.21 -2.80 18.73
CA LEU A 128 12.00 -3.94 17.84
C LEU A 128 13.31 -4.40 17.20
N SER A 129 14.06 -3.47 16.61
CA SER A 129 15.35 -3.76 15.95
C SER A 129 16.39 -4.33 16.94
N THR A 130 16.45 -3.77 18.14
CA THR A 130 17.36 -4.29 19.20
C THR A 130 17.00 -5.73 19.56
N ARG A 131 15.73 -6.04 19.73
CA ARG A 131 15.27 -7.40 20.08
C ARG A 131 15.55 -8.40 18.96
N ILE A 132 15.26 -8.01 17.71
CA ILE A 132 15.52 -8.86 16.53
C ILE A 132 17.03 -9.07 16.36
N GLY A 133 17.84 -8.02 16.50
CA GLY A 133 19.29 -8.12 16.42
C GLY A 133 19.90 -9.03 17.49
N ALA A 134 19.45 -8.90 18.75
CA ALA A 134 19.88 -9.81 19.83
C ALA A 134 19.48 -11.26 19.55
N GLY A 135 18.26 -11.47 19.04
CA GLY A 135 17.78 -12.80 18.63
C GLY A 135 18.61 -13.42 17.50
N ALA A 136 19.03 -12.60 16.53
CA ALA A 136 19.89 -13.05 15.44
C ALA A 136 21.30 -13.41 15.93
N ALA A 137 21.89 -12.59 16.79
CA ALA A 137 23.19 -12.88 17.39
C ALA A 137 23.14 -14.20 18.19
N GLN A 138 22.11 -14.39 19.01
CA GLN A 138 21.96 -15.63 19.77
C GLN A 138 21.81 -16.85 18.86
N ALA A 139 21.05 -16.74 17.77
CA ALA A 139 20.90 -17.85 16.82
C ALA A 139 22.24 -18.25 16.16
N ILE A 140 23.09 -17.26 15.84
CA ILE A 140 24.43 -17.52 15.32
C ILE A 140 25.30 -18.25 16.37
N MET A 141 25.24 -17.81 17.61
CA MET A 141 25.97 -18.44 18.73
C MET A 141 25.52 -19.88 18.98
N ASP A 142 24.22 -20.15 18.77
CA ASP A 142 23.64 -21.47 18.89
C ASP A 142 23.89 -22.36 17.63
N GLY A 143 24.55 -21.84 16.60
CA GLY A 143 24.83 -22.55 15.34
C GLY A 143 23.61 -22.75 14.44
N GLU A 144 22.52 -21.99 14.65
CA GLU A 144 21.29 -22.09 13.85
C GLU A 144 21.35 -21.13 12.67
N TYR A 145 21.28 -21.71 11.46
CA TYR A 145 21.29 -20.98 10.18
C TYR A 145 20.06 -21.31 9.35
N GLY A 146 19.85 -20.56 8.27
CA GLY A 146 18.69 -20.76 7.40
C GLY A 146 17.36 -20.38 8.06
N ILE A 147 17.39 -19.45 9.00
CA ILE A 147 16.23 -18.98 9.75
C ILE A 147 16.03 -17.47 9.60
N MET A 148 14.80 -17.05 9.78
CA MET A 148 14.40 -15.66 9.94
C MET A 148 14.07 -15.40 11.42
N ILE A 149 14.56 -14.31 11.96
CA ILE A 149 14.15 -13.84 13.28
C ILE A 149 12.94 -12.94 13.14
N GLY A 150 11.84 -13.33 13.74
CA GLY A 150 10.59 -12.57 13.73
C GLY A 150 10.03 -12.33 15.12
N VAL A 151 8.99 -11.53 15.21
CA VAL A 151 8.22 -11.31 16.44
C VAL A 151 6.80 -11.81 16.24
N VAL A 152 6.41 -12.77 17.06
CA VAL A 152 5.05 -13.35 17.05
C VAL A 152 4.48 -13.26 18.46
N ASN A 153 3.32 -12.62 18.61
CA ASN A 153 2.68 -12.39 19.91
C ASN A 153 3.64 -11.75 20.94
N GLY A 154 4.41 -10.76 20.50
CA GLY A 154 5.36 -10.05 21.36
C GLY A 154 6.63 -10.83 21.72
N LYS A 155 6.84 -12.05 21.22
CA LYS A 155 8.01 -12.89 21.51
C LYS A 155 8.88 -13.08 20.27
N ILE A 156 10.21 -13.13 20.45
CA ILE A 156 11.14 -13.50 19.39
C ILE A 156 10.88 -14.96 18.98
N LYS A 157 10.81 -15.19 17.69
CA LYS A 157 10.65 -16.50 17.07
C LYS A 157 11.74 -16.71 16.01
N ARG A 158 12.25 -17.92 15.95
CA ARG A 158 13.13 -18.43 14.89
C ARG A 158 12.26 -19.21 13.92
N VAL A 159 12.18 -18.77 12.68
CA VAL A 159 11.32 -19.34 11.66
C VAL A 159 12.17 -19.81 10.49
N PRO A 160 12.08 -21.08 10.04
CA PRO A 160 12.83 -21.56 8.89
C PRO A 160 12.56 -20.68 7.66
N LEU A 161 13.61 -20.35 6.90
CA LEU A 161 13.47 -19.53 5.68
C LEU A 161 12.53 -20.16 4.65
N GLU A 162 12.48 -21.48 4.59
CA GLU A 162 11.57 -22.25 3.73
C GLU A 162 10.08 -21.94 4.02
N GLU A 163 9.77 -21.64 5.26
CA GLU A 163 8.40 -21.25 5.65
C GLU A 163 8.05 -19.84 5.25
N CYS A 164 9.04 -18.98 5.00
CA CYS A 164 8.88 -17.56 4.70
C CYS A 164 9.08 -17.24 3.21
N ALA A 165 9.96 -18.00 2.54
CA ALA A 165 10.35 -17.72 1.16
C ALA A 165 9.16 -17.74 0.20
N GLY A 166 9.06 -16.70 -0.62
CA GLY A 166 7.98 -16.56 -1.62
C GLY A 166 6.60 -16.24 -1.05
N LYS A 167 6.48 -16.07 0.27
CA LYS A 167 5.21 -15.70 0.91
C LYS A 167 5.19 -14.21 1.24
N LEU A 168 4.06 -13.56 0.94
CA LEU A 168 3.79 -12.18 1.30
C LEU A 168 2.71 -12.13 2.39
N LYS A 169 2.91 -11.27 3.38
CA LYS A 169 1.88 -11.00 4.39
C LYS A 169 0.87 -10.01 3.81
N MET A 170 -0.05 -10.53 3.02
CA MET A 170 -1.12 -9.75 2.40
C MET A 170 -2.12 -9.25 3.44
N VAL A 171 -2.73 -8.10 3.17
CA VAL A 171 -3.86 -7.58 3.95
C VAL A 171 -5.09 -8.41 3.62
N SER A 172 -5.79 -8.91 4.64
CA SER A 172 -7.06 -9.57 4.42
C SER A 172 -8.13 -8.54 4.04
N PRO A 173 -8.90 -8.73 2.96
CA PRO A 173 -10.07 -7.88 2.67
C PRO A 173 -11.12 -7.88 3.78
N LYS A 174 -11.07 -8.87 4.68
CA LYS A 174 -11.93 -8.98 5.88
C LYS A 174 -11.30 -8.33 7.11
N ASP A 175 -10.13 -7.71 6.99
CA ASP A 175 -9.52 -6.95 8.07
C ASP A 175 -10.47 -5.82 8.51
N GLN A 176 -10.53 -5.59 9.82
CA GLN A 176 -11.42 -4.57 10.38
C GLN A 176 -11.20 -3.19 9.77
N LEU A 177 -9.92 -2.80 9.54
CA LEU A 177 -9.61 -1.52 8.91
C LEU A 177 -10.11 -1.45 7.46
N CYS A 178 -10.02 -2.55 6.70
CA CYS A 178 -10.58 -2.61 5.35
C CYS A 178 -12.09 -2.42 5.37
N LEU A 179 -12.79 -3.10 6.26
CA LEU A 179 -14.25 -3.02 6.37
C LEU A 179 -14.75 -1.61 6.73
N LEU A 180 -13.98 -0.87 7.52
CA LEU A 180 -14.31 0.52 7.86
C LEU A 180 -14.22 1.50 6.67
N TYR A 181 -13.41 1.18 5.66
CA TYR A 181 -13.17 2.04 4.50
C TYR A 181 -13.85 1.57 3.21
N THR A 182 -14.39 0.36 3.18
CA THR A 182 -15.05 -0.22 1.98
C THR A 182 -16.58 -0.25 2.07
N SER A 183 -17.13 0.28 3.13
CA SER A 183 -18.60 0.36 3.32
C SER A 183 -19.26 1.55 2.60
#